data_fe3c0d45e644a68f27827e5d56d86a70
#
_entry.id   fe3c0d45e644a68f27827e5d56d86a70
#
_cell.length_a   1.000
_cell.length_b   1.000
_cell.length_c   1.000
_cell.angle_alpha   90.00
_cell.angle_beta   90.00
_cell.angle_gamma   90.00
#
_symmetry.space_group_name_H-M   'P 1'
#
loop_
_entity.id
_entity.type
_entity.pdbx_description
1 polymer ?
#
loop_
_entity_poly.entity_id
_entity_poly.type
_entity_poly.pdbx_seq_one_letter_code
_entity_poly.pdbx_strand_id
1 'polypeptide(L)'
;QTASIRRHLAPQRDALETLVRVPGLIPDTMTFDLRDQSDRMTRSIEDLDLARERAIVLQDELRNQIADKQNIRMYVLSMITAIFLPLSFLTGVFGMNVAGLPGTEAPDAFTTLMMAMGGIAVVMLIAMLWKRWL
;
A
#
# COMPACT_ATOMS: atom_id res chain seq x y z
N GLN A 1 4.07 -3.73 -22.77
CA GLN A 1 3.49 -4.27 -24.03
C GLN A 1 2.58 -3.25 -24.71
N THR A 2 1.65 -2.59 -24.03
CA THR A 2 0.74 -1.57 -24.61
C THR A 2 1.49 -0.38 -25.25
N ALA A 3 2.54 0.11 -24.62
CA ALA A 3 3.38 1.20 -25.18
C ALA A 3 4.09 0.81 -26.49
N SER A 4 4.47 -0.46 -26.63
CA SER A 4 5.07 -0.98 -27.86
C SER A 4 4.05 -1.04 -29.02
N ILE A 5 2.84 -1.50 -28.73
CA ILE A 5 1.74 -1.58 -29.71
C ILE A 5 1.37 -0.18 -30.20
N ARG A 6 1.19 0.76 -29.28
CA ARG A 6 0.88 2.16 -29.62
C ARG A 6 1.95 2.81 -30.53
N ARG A 7 3.24 2.55 -30.26
CA ARG A 7 4.34 3.07 -31.07
C ARG A 7 4.25 2.66 -32.54
N HIS A 8 3.62 1.52 -32.83
CA HIS A 8 3.44 1.04 -34.20
C HIS A 8 2.10 1.45 -34.81
N LEU A 9 1.03 1.49 -34.00
CA LEU A 9 -0.31 1.83 -34.48
C LEU A 9 -0.48 3.33 -34.80
N ALA A 10 0.09 4.22 -33.99
CA ALA A 10 -0.06 5.66 -34.19
C ALA A 10 0.46 6.13 -35.56
N PRO A 11 1.70 5.80 -36.00
CA PRO A 11 2.17 6.21 -37.32
C PRO A 11 1.41 5.53 -38.47
N GLN A 12 0.87 4.33 -38.28
CA GLN A 12 0.04 3.67 -39.29
C GLN A 12 -1.29 4.40 -39.50
N ARG A 13 -1.94 4.85 -38.42
CA ARG A 13 -3.14 5.71 -38.51
C ARG A 13 -2.83 7.00 -39.25
N ASP A 14 -1.75 7.70 -38.86
CA ASP A 14 -1.37 8.99 -39.48
C ASP A 14 -1.07 8.83 -40.99
N ALA A 15 -0.47 7.70 -41.37
CA ALA A 15 -0.24 7.37 -42.77
C ALA A 15 -1.55 7.15 -43.53
N LEU A 16 -2.51 6.41 -42.93
CA LEU A 16 -3.82 6.17 -43.55
C LEU A 16 -4.61 7.48 -43.70
N GLU A 17 -4.63 8.33 -42.68
CA GLU A 17 -5.28 9.65 -42.77
C GLU A 17 -4.67 10.53 -43.83
N THR A 18 -3.33 10.51 -43.99
CA THR A 18 -2.63 11.26 -45.00
C THR A 18 -2.97 10.75 -46.41
N LEU A 19 -3.03 9.44 -46.60
CA LEU A 19 -3.42 8.81 -47.89
C LEU A 19 -4.82 9.21 -48.32
N VAL A 20 -5.78 9.23 -47.36
CA VAL A 20 -7.17 9.63 -47.64
C VAL A 20 -7.29 11.12 -48.03
N ARG A 21 -6.38 11.96 -47.54
CA ARG A 21 -6.40 13.42 -47.81
C ARG A 21 -5.84 13.83 -49.16
N VAL A 22 -5.07 12.96 -49.85
CA VAL A 22 -4.47 13.29 -51.16
C VAL A 22 -5.48 13.03 -52.28
N PRO A 23 -5.99 14.06 -52.95
CA PRO A 23 -6.95 13.90 -54.03
C PRO A 23 -6.39 13.12 -55.22
N GLY A 24 -7.14 12.14 -55.71
CA GLY A 24 -6.77 11.39 -56.91
C GLY A 24 -5.76 10.26 -56.74
N LEU A 25 -5.26 10.04 -55.51
CA LEU A 25 -4.34 8.92 -55.24
C LEU A 25 -5.08 7.60 -55.06
N ILE A 26 -6.32 7.65 -54.55
CA ILE A 26 -7.14 6.50 -54.22
C ILE A 26 -8.51 6.61 -54.89
N PRO A 27 -9.05 5.54 -55.47
CA PRO A 27 -10.44 5.51 -55.96
C PRO A 27 -11.45 5.81 -54.86
N ASP A 28 -12.51 6.56 -55.19
CA ASP A 28 -13.55 6.95 -54.23
C ASP A 28 -14.20 5.74 -53.54
N THR A 29 -14.25 4.61 -54.20
CA THR A 29 -14.76 3.34 -53.64
C THR A 29 -13.92 2.81 -52.49
N MET A 30 -12.61 3.05 -52.45
CA MET A 30 -11.69 2.63 -51.40
C MET A 30 -11.56 3.67 -50.29
N THR A 31 -11.93 4.89 -50.53
CA THR A 31 -11.79 5.98 -49.54
C THR A 31 -12.65 5.72 -48.31
N PHE A 32 -13.84 5.15 -48.49
CA PHE A 32 -14.74 4.80 -47.40
C PHE A 32 -14.14 3.69 -46.48
N ASP A 33 -13.61 2.64 -47.10
CA ASP A 33 -13.00 1.51 -46.37
C ASP A 33 -11.77 1.95 -45.57
N LEU A 34 -10.94 2.86 -46.16
CA LEU A 34 -9.75 3.39 -45.51
C LEU A 34 -10.11 4.30 -44.31
N ARG A 35 -11.19 5.09 -44.45
CA ARG A 35 -11.69 5.89 -43.31
C ARG A 35 -12.21 4.99 -42.18
N ASP A 36 -12.99 3.96 -42.50
CA ASP A 36 -13.46 3.00 -41.50
C ASP A 36 -12.28 2.31 -40.78
N GLN A 37 -11.22 1.95 -41.51
CA GLN A 37 -10.01 1.37 -40.92
C GLN A 37 -9.26 2.37 -40.02
N SER A 38 -9.14 3.64 -40.43
CA SER A 38 -8.55 4.69 -39.63
C SER A 38 -9.33 4.93 -38.31
N ASP A 39 -10.65 4.94 -38.40
CA ASP A 39 -11.53 5.10 -37.24
C ASP A 39 -11.45 3.91 -36.28
N ARG A 40 -11.32 2.71 -36.82
CA ARG A 40 -11.08 1.49 -35.99
C ARG A 40 -9.73 1.53 -35.28
N MET A 41 -8.69 1.98 -35.96
CA MET A 41 -7.37 2.16 -35.33
C MET A 41 -7.40 3.22 -34.24
N THR A 42 -8.10 4.32 -34.45
CA THR A 42 -8.27 5.38 -33.44
C THR A 42 -8.95 4.83 -32.19
N ARG A 43 -10.07 4.12 -32.34
CA ARG A 43 -10.76 3.46 -31.23
C ARG A 43 -9.86 2.47 -30.50
N SER A 44 -9.09 1.67 -31.24
CA SER A 44 -8.16 0.71 -30.62
C SER A 44 -7.06 1.38 -29.80
N ILE A 45 -6.57 2.54 -30.25
CA ILE A 45 -5.57 3.34 -29.51
C ILE A 45 -6.19 3.91 -28.23
N GLU A 46 -7.41 4.46 -28.33
CA GLU A 46 -8.16 4.99 -27.19
C GLU A 46 -8.45 3.90 -26.15
N ASP A 47 -8.87 2.72 -26.59
CA ASP A 47 -9.10 1.57 -25.70
C ASP A 47 -7.82 1.11 -24.98
N LEU A 48 -6.67 1.15 -25.69
CA LEU A 48 -5.38 0.84 -25.10
C LEU A 48 -4.93 1.88 -24.07
N ASP A 49 -5.18 3.17 -24.35
CA ASP A 49 -4.88 4.25 -23.41
C ASP A 49 -5.77 4.15 -22.16
N LEU A 50 -7.07 3.89 -22.33
CA LEU A 50 -8.00 3.67 -21.23
C LEU A 50 -7.63 2.43 -20.39
N ALA A 51 -7.24 1.32 -21.03
CA ALA A 51 -6.80 0.12 -20.34
C ALA A 51 -5.52 0.38 -19.53
N ARG A 52 -4.59 1.18 -20.07
CA ARG A 52 -3.37 1.59 -19.36
C ARG A 52 -3.68 2.44 -18.14
N GLU A 53 -4.57 3.43 -18.28
CA GLU A 53 -4.98 4.30 -17.19
C GLU A 53 -5.63 3.49 -16.05
N ARG A 54 -6.55 2.59 -16.39
CA ARG A 54 -7.15 1.67 -15.41
C ARG A 54 -6.11 0.80 -14.71
N ALA A 55 -5.12 0.30 -15.44
CA ALA A 55 -4.05 -0.50 -14.85
C ALA A 55 -3.20 0.32 -13.85
N ILE A 56 -2.93 1.59 -14.12
CA ILE A 56 -2.22 2.49 -13.20
C ILE A 56 -3.04 2.69 -11.92
N VAL A 57 -4.33 3.01 -12.05
CA VAL A 57 -5.23 3.20 -10.90
C VAL A 57 -5.28 1.94 -10.04
N LEU A 58 -5.41 0.77 -10.65
CA LEU A 58 -5.39 -0.51 -9.92
C LEU A 58 -4.06 -0.78 -9.22
N GLN A 59 -2.93 -0.42 -9.84
CA GLN A 59 -1.62 -0.53 -9.19
C GLN A 59 -1.49 0.37 -7.96
N ASP A 60 -1.98 1.60 -8.06
CA ASP A 60 -1.96 2.55 -6.94
C ASP A 60 -2.88 2.09 -5.80
N GLU A 61 -4.06 1.57 -6.13
CA GLU A 61 -4.98 0.97 -5.15
C GLU A 61 -4.34 -0.22 -4.43
N LEU A 62 -3.68 -1.13 -5.16
CA LEU A 62 -2.95 -2.25 -4.57
C LEU A 62 -1.81 -1.79 -3.66
N ARG A 63 -1.06 -0.76 -4.06
CA ARG A 63 0.00 -0.17 -3.23
C ARG A 63 -0.55 0.39 -1.93
N ASN A 64 -1.66 1.13 -2.01
CA ASN A 64 -2.34 1.68 -0.84
C ASN A 64 -2.80 0.57 0.11
N GLN A 65 -3.44 -0.48 -0.40
CA GLN A 65 -3.86 -1.63 0.41
C GLN A 65 -2.69 -2.36 1.08
N ILE A 66 -1.55 -2.48 0.40
CA ILE A 66 -0.34 -3.07 0.98
C ILE A 66 0.22 -2.16 2.08
N ALA A 67 0.28 -0.84 1.83
CA ALA A 67 0.75 0.14 2.81
C ALA A 67 -0.14 0.14 4.06
N ASP A 68 -1.45 0.10 3.91
CA ASP A 68 -2.40 0.03 5.03
C ASP A 68 -2.20 -1.24 5.87
N LYS A 69 -2.04 -2.40 5.21
CA LYS A 69 -1.74 -3.66 5.92
C LYS A 69 -0.40 -3.61 6.64
N GLN A 70 0.61 -2.98 6.06
CA GLN A 70 1.91 -2.79 6.71
C GLN A 70 1.79 -1.86 7.91
N ASN A 71 1.07 -0.75 7.78
CA ASN A 71 0.82 0.19 8.87
C ASN A 71 0.14 -0.48 10.05
N ILE A 72 -0.90 -1.29 9.80
CA ILE A 72 -1.59 -2.07 10.85
C ILE A 72 -0.62 -3.02 11.55
N ARG A 73 0.22 -3.74 10.81
CA ARG A 73 1.21 -4.66 11.40
C ARG A 73 2.24 -3.93 12.25
N MET A 74 2.77 -2.81 11.75
CA MET A 74 3.71 -1.96 12.49
C MET A 74 3.07 -1.39 13.76
N TYR A 75 1.81 -1.00 13.66
CA TYR A 75 1.04 -0.51 14.80
C TYR A 75 0.87 -1.59 15.87
N VAL A 76 0.44 -2.79 15.50
CA VAL A 76 0.29 -3.93 16.44
C VAL A 76 1.63 -4.27 17.09
N LEU A 77 2.71 -4.32 16.31
CA LEU A 77 4.04 -4.59 16.85
C LEU A 77 4.50 -3.50 17.83
N SER A 78 4.27 -2.24 17.50
CA SER A 78 4.58 -1.11 18.37
C SER A 78 3.79 -1.14 19.68
N MET A 79 2.52 -1.50 19.60
CA MET A 79 1.66 -1.67 20.78
C MET A 79 2.18 -2.78 21.70
N ILE A 80 2.48 -3.94 21.14
CA ILE A 80 3.05 -5.05 21.91
C ILE A 80 4.36 -4.61 22.57
N THR A 81 5.25 -4.00 21.81
CA THR A 81 6.55 -3.55 22.33
C THR A 81 6.40 -2.51 23.44
N ALA A 82 5.49 -1.56 23.28
CA ALA A 82 5.26 -0.52 24.28
C ALA A 82 4.78 -1.09 25.62
N ILE A 83 3.99 -2.17 25.59
CA ILE A 83 3.51 -2.84 26.82
C ILE A 83 4.60 -3.75 27.40
N PHE A 84 5.23 -4.57 26.54
CA PHE A 84 6.15 -5.61 27.03
C PHE A 84 7.51 -5.06 27.45
N LEU A 85 7.98 -3.95 26.86
CA LEU A 85 9.30 -3.39 27.16
C LEU A 85 9.44 -2.98 28.64
N PRO A 86 8.54 -2.15 29.23
CA PRO A 86 8.64 -1.81 30.63
C PRO A 86 8.44 -3.01 31.57
N LEU A 87 7.56 -3.95 31.20
CA LEU A 87 7.34 -5.16 31.97
C LEU A 87 8.59 -6.06 31.98
N SER A 88 9.21 -6.25 30.81
CA SER A 88 10.45 -7.03 30.70
C SER A 88 11.61 -6.38 31.44
N PHE A 89 11.68 -5.05 31.43
CA PHE A 89 12.68 -4.32 32.19
C PHE A 89 12.51 -4.58 33.71
N LEU A 90 11.29 -4.45 34.22
CA LEU A 90 11.00 -4.73 35.64
C LEU A 90 11.34 -6.17 36.02
N THR A 91 10.89 -7.15 35.26
CA THR A 91 11.22 -8.55 35.50
C THR A 91 12.71 -8.83 35.44
N GLY A 92 13.42 -8.16 34.55
CA GLY A 92 14.88 -8.23 34.44
C GLY A 92 15.58 -7.69 35.67
N VAL A 93 15.17 -6.51 36.16
CA VAL A 93 15.75 -5.89 37.35
C VAL A 93 15.50 -6.73 38.58
N PHE A 94 14.26 -7.17 38.84
CA PHE A 94 13.91 -8.00 40.00
C PHE A 94 14.34 -9.46 39.86
N GLY A 95 14.66 -9.92 38.64
CA GLY A 95 15.23 -11.24 38.37
C GLY A 95 16.74 -11.31 38.54
N MET A 96 17.42 -10.20 38.77
CA MET A 96 18.87 -10.19 38.98
C MET A 96 19.23 -10.76 40.33
N ASN A 97 20.27 -11.60 40.38
CA ASN A 97 20.84 -12.15 41.64
C ASN A 97 21.88 -11.16 42.25
N VAL A 98 21.46 -9.88 42.39
CA VAL A 98 22.33 -8.83 42.99
C VAL A 98 21.82 -8.51 44.38
N ALA A 99 22.72 -8.52 45.37
CA ALA A 99 22.38 -8.17 46.72
C ALA A 99 21.98 -6.68 46.85
N GLY A 100 20.99 -6.38 47.69
CA GLY A 100 20.56 -5.01 47.96
C GLY A 100 19.40 -4.50 47.14
N LEU A 101 18.70 -5.36 46.40
CA LEU A 101 17.43 -5.01 45.76
C LEU A 101 16.37 -4.69 46.83
N PRO A 102 15.69 -3.51 46.75
CA PRO A 102 14.69 -3.15 47.75
C PRO A 102 13.47 -4.03 47.66
N GLY A 103 13.02 -4.51 48.83
CA GLY A 103 11.74 -5.24 48.97
C GLY A 103 11.77 -6.73 48.60
N THR A 104 12.90 -7.31 48.21
CA THR A 104 13.00 -8.73 47.80
C THR A 104 12.86 -9.73 48.97
N GLU A 105 13.14 -9.27 50.20
CA GLU A 105 13.00 -10.11 51.43
C GLU A 105 11.60 -10.06 52.04
N ALA A 106 10.69 -9.24 51.52
CA ALA A 106 9.33 -9.15 52.01
C ALA A 106 8.51 -10.39 51.58
N PRO A 107 7.67 -10.98 52.51
CA PRO A 107 6.89 -12.17 52.19
C PRO A 107 5.91 -11.95 51.04
N ASP A 108 5.49 -10.71 50.81
CA ASP A 108 4.53 -10.32 49.77
C ASP A 108 5.20 -9.69 48.50
N ALA A 109 6.53 -9.79 48.41
CA ALA A 109 7.29 -9.17 47.33
C ALA A 109 6.79 -9.57 45.90
N PHE A 110 6.52 -10.86 45.74
CA PHE A 110 6.00 -11.38 44.46
C PHE A 110 4.62 -10.80 44.11
N THR A 111 3.70 -10.81 45.06
CA THR A 111 2.32 -10.32 44.88
C THR A 111 2.31 -8.83 44.56
N THR A 112 3.13 -8.07 45.27
CA THR A 112 3.30 -6.60 45.04
C THR A 112 3.85 -6.32 43.65
N LEU A 113 4.87 -7.06 43.22
CA LEU A 113 5.45 -6.93 41.89
C LEU A 113 4.43 -7.26 40.80
N MET A 114 3.68 -8.34 40.95
CA MET A 114 2.64 -8.74 40.01
C MET A 114 1.51 -7.69 39.90
N MET A 115 1.08 -7.14 41.03
CA MET A 115 0.08 -6.06 41.03
C MET A 115 0.63 -4.76 40.35
N ALA A 116 1.87 -4.40 40.62
CA ALA A 116 2.51 -3.25 39.97
C ALA A 116 2.61 -3.45 38.45
N MET A 117 3.06 -4.61 38.00
CA MET A 117 3.13 -4.95 36.58
C MET A 117 1.76 -4.93 35.89
N GLY A 118 0.74 -5.52 36.54
CA GLY A 118 -0.65 -5.46 36.06
C GLY A 118 -1.18 -4.04 35.99
N GLY A 119 -0.90 -3.20 36.99
CA GLY A 119 -1.25 -1.79 37.01
C GLY A 119 -0.60 -1.01 35.84
N ILE A 120 0.68 -1.22 35.62
CA ILE A 120 1.41 -0.59 34.47
C ILE A 120 0.79 -1.03 33.15
N ALA A 121 0.50 -2.31 32.96
CA ALA A 121 -0.12 -2.81 31.74
C ALA A 121 -1.50 -2.17 31.48
N VAL A 122 -2.33 -2.06 32.53
CA VAL A 122 -3.66 -1.44 32.44
C VAL A 122 -3.55 0.06 32.13
N VAL A 123 -2.65 0.78 32.81
CA VAL A 123 -2.42 2.22 32.55
C VAL A 123 -1.96 2.46 31.12
N MET A 124 -1.04 1.63 30.61
CA MET A 124 -0.57 1.72 29.24
C MET A 124 -1.71 1.46 28.23
N LEU A 125 -2.53 0.45 28.46
CA LEU A 125 -3.71 0.18 27.63
C LEU A 125 -4.70 1.35 27.64
N ILE A 126 -5.02 1.90 28.81
CA ILE A 126 -5.92 3.05 28.92
C ILE A 126 -5.33 4.28 28.20
N ALA A 127 -4.04 4.56 28.36
CA ALA A 127 -3.36 5.67 27.71
C ALA A 127 -3.37 5.54 26.18
N MET A 128 -3.22 4.33 25.66
CA MET A 128 -3.30 4.04 24.22
C MET A 128 -4.72 4.25 23.68
N LEU A 129 -5.73 3.77 24.40
CA LEU A 129 -7.13 3.98 24.05
C LEU A 129 -7.51 5.49 24.11
N TRP A 130 -7.04 6.20 25.12
CA TRP A 130 -7.39 7.60 25.31
C TRP A 130 -6.76 8.53 24.28
N LYS A 131 -5.53 8.24 23.85
CA LYS A 131 -4.87 8.99 22.76
C LYS A 131 -5.40 8.64 21.36
N ARG A 132 -6.46 7.83 21.24
CA ARG A 132 -6.98 7.39 19.93
C ARG A 132 -5.89 6.82 19.00
N TRP A 133 -4.98 6.08 19.59
CA TRP A 133 -3.98 5.34 18.84
C TRP A 133 -4.53 4.01 18.29
N LEU A 134 -5.76 3.75 18.55
CA LEU A 134 -6.58 2.66 17.98
C LEU A 134 -7.50 3.18 16.89
#